data_6500ee2e10fd1f760868364ce47b5039
#
_entry.id   6500ee2e10fd1f760868364ce47b5039
#
_cell.length_a   1.000
_cell.length_b   1.000
_cell.length_c   1.000
_cell.angle_alpha   90.00
_cell.angle_beta   90.00
_cell.angle_gamma   90.00
#
_symmetry.space_group_name_H-M   'P 1'
#
loop_
_entity.id
_entity.type
_entity.pdbx_description
1 polymer ?
#
loop_
_entity_poly.entity_id
_entity_poly.type
_entity_poly.pdbx_seq_one_letter_code
_entity_poly.pdbx_strand_id
1 'polypeptide(L)'
;MLKKNCLPLVIGLLLGVAAPLAATAKDYLRTCWHQQGQSLQASCLTLNYRETVNELEHNAAPWQTTAYTGRGTVWTNAESFGKQDTLRAAARPRTYFSSTQWSPATLLFRDYGDQGLFAATPGLQQDYTFRAARYSPVALLAYFVQHRVPADKTALPGLVAYHATINETVVSLFIRRHDALLDHVTLLSPDELLGDVSTTFTYQNYAEAAGVRYPATIRIAKANGQVQDEVSIEAATSQPAAPMLLAPPPGYQLRPAAATQPEIRVERFRPHLHFIELEHTNDRVLVVEFDQFLVVAEAPLNSANGELILREARKIAPSKPIRYFVAGHHHPHYLGGLRPFVHQGATILYGAGSGPYVAYLAAAPHTLRPDSLQRDPKPWRGEEIRDTKTIADGTFTMQIFCIGAQSGHTNDYLVYYFPSEKLLFEDDLVGIPRQGPPGKASARQAGLYQAIKARGLAVDIVVQSWPVTEAGVKTIIPFVELEQSMK
;
A
#
# COMPACT_ATOMS: atom_id res chain seq x y z
N MET A 1 50.74 84.78 -21.80
CA MET A 1 51.65 84.31 -20.78
C MET A 1 51.37 82.81 -20.53
N LEU A 2 52.25 81.98 -21.07
CA LEU A 2 52.17 80.55 -20.99
C LEU A 2 52.85 80.03 -19.73
N LYS A 3 52.20 79.19 -18.96
CA LYS A 3 52.90 78.31 -17.98
C LYS A 3 52.69 76.85 -18.43
N LYS A 4 53.81 76.23 -18.73
CA LYS A 4 53.95 74.81 -18.95
C LYS A 4 53.98 74.13 -17.58
N ASN A 5 53.11 73.09 -17.41
CA ASN A 5 53.24 72.15 -16.32
C ASN A 5 53.57 70.78 -16.87
N CYS A 6 54.70 70.25 -16.53
CA CYS A 6 55.10 68.87 -16.78
C CYS A 6 54.41 67.93 -15.82
N LEU A 7 53.80 66.85 -16.36
CA LEU A 7 53.28 65.75 -15.61
C LEU A 7 54.33 64.63 -15.56
N PRO A 8 54.59 63.99 -14.41
CA PRO A 8 55.44 62.79 -14.36
C PRO A 8 54.66 61.54 -14.73
N LEU A 9 55.26 60.70 -15.56
CA LEU A 9 54.78 59.39 -16.02
C LEU A 9 54.95 58.39 -14.85
N VAL A 10 53.81 57.91 -14.27
CA VAL A 10 53.82 56.85 -13.27
C VAL A 10 53.55 55.53 -14.01
N ILE A 11 54.56 54.67 -14.11
CA ILE A 11 54.46 53.31 -14.59
C ILE A 11 53.81 52.43 -13.48
N GLY A 12 52.56 52.18 -13.57
CA GLY A 12 51.87 51.27 -12.68
C GLY A 12 52.13 49.81 -13.09
N LEU A 13 52.84 49.06 -12.24
CA LEU A 13 52.98 47.60 -12.34
C LEU A 13 51.60 46.96 -12.04
N LEU A 14 50.93 46.45 -13.05
CA LEU A 14 49.74 45.59 -12.89
C LEU A 14 50.19 44.24 -12.38
N LEU A 15 50.17 44.03 -11.06
CA LEU A 15 50.17 42.70 -10.45
C LEU A 15 48.82 42.05 -10.76
N GLY A 16 48.82 41.12 -11.73
CA GLY A 16 47.70 40.26 -12.01
C GLY A 16 47.45 39.35 -10.81
N VAL A 17 46.42 39.67 -10.01
CA VAL A 17 45.88 38.76 -9.02
C VAL A 17 45.17 37.64 -9.80
N ALA A 18 45.84 36.49 -9.92
CA ALA A 18 45.21 35.27 -10.40
C ALA A 18 44.04 34.97 -9.45
N ALA A 19 42.82 35.10 -9.93
CA ALA A 19 41.63 34.63 -9.20
C ALA A 19 41.85 33.15 -8.84
N PRO A 20 41.61 32.74 -7.60
CA PRO A 20 41.70 31.34 -7.25
C PRO A 20 40.73 30.56 -8.16
N LEU A 21 41.24 29.56 -8.88
CA LEU A 21 40.41 28.59 -9.56
C LEU A 21 39.39 28.08 -8.53
N ALA A 22 38.12 28.39 -8.76
CA ALA A 22 37.05 27.86 -7.93
C ALA A 22 37.21 26.33 -7.92
N ALA A 23 37.52 25.78 -6.75
CA ALA A 23 37.60 24.35 -6.58
C ALA A 23 36.29 23.78 -7.09
N THR A 24 36.35 22.96 -8.15
CA THR A 24 35.18 22.34 -8.72
C THR A 24 34.46 21.58 -7.62
N ALA A 25 33.21 21.98 -7.33
CA ALA A 25 32.42 21.35 -6.29
C ALA A 25 32.39 19.83 -6.57
N LYS A 26 32.75 19.03 -5.56
CA LYS A 26 32.78 17.56 -5.70
C LYS A 26 31.42 17.07 -6.16
N ASP A 27 31.34 16.41 -7.32
CA ASP A 27 30.13 15.78 -7.83
C ASP A 27 29.92 14.44 -7.11
N TYR A 28 29.20 14.48 -6.01
CA TYR A 28 28.94 13.33 -5.16
C TYR A 28 28.12 12.26 -5.88
N LEU A 29 27.16 12.66 -6.72
CA LEU A 29 26.33 11.72 -7.46
C LEU A 29 27.15 10.90 -8.47
N ARG A 30 28.01 11.57 -9.26
CA ARG A 30 28.89 10.86 -10.18
C ARG A 30 29.91 10.01 -9.47
N THR A 31 30.45 10.47 -8.35
CA THR A 31 31.41 9.68 -7.56
C THR A 31 30.72 8.43 -6.98
N CYS A 32 29.49 8.55 -6.48
CA CYS A 32 28.67 7.45 -6.00
C CYS A 32 28.40 6.43 -7.13
N TRP A 33 27.98 6.92 -8.30
CA TRP A 33 27.74 6.10 -9.47
C TRP A 33 29.00 5.34 -9.92
N HIS A 34 30.16 6.02 -9.97
CA HIS A 34 31.43 5.40 -10.32
C HIS A 34 31.75 4.21 -9.41
N GLN A 35 31.50 4.30 -8.13
CA GLN A 35 31.77 3.24 -7.16
C GLN A 35 30.77 2.08 -7.19
N GLN A 36 29.49 2.35 -7.49
CA GLN A 36 28.39 1.39 -7.30
C GLN A 36 27.75 0.90 -8.59
N GLY A 37 27.86 1.61 -9.69
CA GLY A 37 27.08 1.32 -10.88
C GLY A 37 27.79 1.40 -12.22
N GLN A 38 28.88 2.16 -12.33
CA GLN A 38 29.48 2.43 -13.66
C GLN A 38 29.92 1.16 -14.39
N SER A 39 30.54 0.20 -13.72
CA SER A 39 30.94 -1.06 -14.32
C SER A 39 29.75 -1.94 -14.73
N LEU A 40 28.58 -1.70 -14.14
CA LEU A 40 27.33 -2.42 -14.41
C LEU A 40 26.60 -1.92 -15.66
N GLN A 41 27.16 -0.96 -16.40
CA GLN A 41 26.71 -0.66 -17.76
C GLN A 41 27.08 -1.76 -18.76
N ALA A 42 28.18 -2.49 -18.49
CA ALA A 42 28.68 -3.57 -19.34
C ALA A 42 28.76 -4.94 -18.65
N SER A 43 28.27 -5.03 -17.42
CA SER A 43 28.25 -6.26 -16.62
C SER A 43 26.98 -6.36 -15.79
N CYS A 44 26.76 -7.53 -15.21
CA CYS A 44 25.63 -7.80 -14.31
C CYS A 44 26.16 -8.19 -12.93
N LEU A 45 25.59 -7.61 -11.88
CA LEU A 45 25.83 -7.99 -10.49
C LEU A 45 24.81 -9.06 -10.09
N THR A 46 25.29 -10.18 -9.59
CA THR A 46 24.48 -11.25 -9.02
C THR A 46 24.64 -11.23 -7.51
N LEU A 47 23.54 -11.13 -6.79
CA LEU A 47 23.48 -11.05 -5.33
C LEU A 47 22.68 -12.22 -4.79
N ASN A 48 23.31 -13.06 -3.95
CA ASN A 48 22.60 -14.05 -3.14
C ASN A 48 22.28 -13.44 -1.79
N TYR A 49 21.01 -13.54 -1.35
CA TYR A 49 20.54 -12.85 -0.18
C TYR A 49 19.64 -13.71 0.72
N ARG A 50 19.53 -13.28 1.97
CA ARG A 50 18.44 -13.61 2.88
C ARG A 50 17.66 -12.35 3.21
N GLU A 51 16.37 -12.52 3.51
CA GLU A 51 15.55 -11.41 3.95
C GLU A 51 14.53 -11.81 5.02
N THR A 52 14.16 -10.82 5.82
CA THR A 52 12.95 -10.84 6.63
C THR A 52 12.00 -9.81 6.05
N VAL A 53 10.81 -10.26 5.67
CA VAL A 53 9.74 -9.42 5.12
C VAL A 53 8.57 -9.46 6.09
N ASN A 54 8.10 -8.29 6.51
CA ASN A 54 6.94 -8.15 7.36
C ASN A 54 5.80 -7.56 6.53
N GLU A 55 4.69 -8.31 6.39
CA GLU A 55 3.56 -7.90 5.58
C GLU A 55 2.34 -7.58 6.45
N LEU A 56 1.70 -6.43 6.14
CA LEU A 56 0.39 -6.06 6.66
C LEU A 56 -0.66 -6.88 5.91
N GLU A 57 -0.82 -8.13 6.30
CA GLU A 57 -1.86 -8.99 5.74
C GLU A 57 -3.18 -8.83 6.51
N HIS A 58 -4.16 -9.73 6.24
CA HIS A 58 -5.39 -9.85 7.00
C HIS A 58 -5.14 -10.39 8.42
N ASN A 59 -4.47 -9.59 9.25
CA ASN A 59 -4.11 -9.92 10.63
C ASN A 59 -5.21 -9.51 11.61
N ALA A 60 -5.11 -10.00 12.86
CA ALA A 60 -6.14 -9.81 13.88
C ALA A 60 -6.22 -8.38 14.42
N ALA A 61 -5.17 -7.58 14.28
CA ALA A 61 -5.13 -6.19 14.75
C ALA A 61 -4.46 -5.26 13.72
N PRO A 62 -4.82 -3.96 13.70
CA PRO A 62 -4.14 -2.94 12.89
C PRO A 62 -2.63 -2.95 13.17
N TRP A 63 -1.84 -2.72 12.13
CA TRP A 63 -0.36 -2.70 12.18
C TRP A 63 0.30 -4.01 12.58
N GLN A 64 -0.45 -5.05 12.90
CA GLN A 64 0.10 -6.38 13.10
C GLN A 64 0.63 -6.92 11.76
N THR A 65 1.85 -7.46 11.77
CA THR A 65 2.49 -8.02 10.59
C THR A 65 2.63 -9.53 10.67
N THR A 66 2.60 -10.17 9.51
CA THR A 66 3.07 -11.55 9.34
C THR A 66 4.51 -11.52 8.87
N ALA A 67 5.41 -12.15 9.63
CA ALA A 67 6.82 -12.23 9.29
C ALA A 67 7.09 -13.40 8.34
N TYR A 68 7.78 -13.11 7.23
CA TYR A 68 8.31 -14.10 6.30
C TYR A 68 9.82 -14.07 6.33
N THR A 69 10.42 -15.25 6.28
CA THR A 69 11.86 -15.40 6.01
C THR A 69 12.04 -15.85 4.56
N GLY A 70 12.96 -15.20 3.87
CA GLY A 70 13.24 -15.46 2.47
C GLY A 70 14.71 -15.67 2.18
N ARG A 71 14.98 -16.33 1.07
CA ARG A 71 16.30 -16.38 0.44
C ARG A 71 16.15 -16.44 -1.06
N GLY A 72 17.06 -15.80 -1.76
CA GLY A 72 16.98 -15.75 -3.20
C GLY A 72 18.24 -15.23 -3.86
N THR A 73 18.12 -15.04 -5.16
CA THR A 73 19.15 -14.44 -6.01
C THR A 73 18.55 -13.28 -6.79
N VAL A 74 19.28 -12.18 -6.82
CA VAL A 74 18.99 -11.00 -7.66
C VAL A 74 20.08 -10.86 -8.70
N TRP A 75 19.68 -10.54 -9.93
CA TRP A 75 20.55 -10.11 -11.04
C TRP A 75 20.20 -8.67 -11.40
N THR A 76 21.16 -7.77 -11.39
CA THR A 76 20.92 -6.37 -11.69
C THR A 76 22.05 -5.72 -12.46
N ASN A 77 21.67 -4.83 -13.36
CA ASN A 77 22.58 -3.85 -13.98
C ASN A 77 21.88 -2.48 -14.06
N ALA A 78 22.39 -1.55 -14.86
CA ALA A 78 21.82 -0.21 -15.00
C ALA A 78 20.42 -0.19 -15.64
N GLU A 79 20.04 -1.22 -16.40
CA GLU A 79 18.84 -1.24 -17.26
C GLU A 79 17.92 -2.43 -17.03
N SER A 80 18.34 -3.42 -16.25
CA SER A 80 17.56 -4.63 -16.03
C SER A 80 17.69 -5.17 -14.61
N PHE A 81 16.69 -5.93 -14.22
CA PHE A 81 16.57 -6.55 -12.91
C PHE A 81 15.90 -7.92 -13.04
N GLY A 82 16.39 -8.89 -12.30
CA GLY A 82 15.77 -10.20 -12.17
C GLY A 82 15.87 -10.69 -10.74
N LYS A 83 14.86 -11.40 -10.26
CA LYS A 83 14.78 -11.97 -8.92
C LYS A 83 14.16 -13.35 -8.96
N GLN A 84 14.74 -14.26 -8.19
CA GLN A 84 14.12 -15.55 -7.86
C GLN A 84 14.29 -15.78 -6.36
N ASP A 85 13.22 -16.09 -5.67
CA ASP A 85 13.26 -16.35 -4.24
C ASP A 85 12.24 -17.37 -3.77
N THR A 86 12.39 -17.71 -2.50
CA THR A 86 11.43 -18.48 -1.71
C THR A 86 11.14 -17.72 -0.44
N LEU A 87 9.86 -17.60 -0.09
CA LEU A 87 9.37 -17.00 1.15
C LEU A 87 8.63 -18.04 1.99
N ARG A 88 8.84 -18.02 3.30
CA ARG A 88 8.19 -18.90 4.25
C ARG A 88 7.73 -18.11 5.48
N ALA A 89 6.44 -18.16 5.79
CA ALA A 89 5.93 -17.65 7.06
C ALA A 89 6.06 -18.73 8.16
N ALA A 90 6.54 -18.33 9.33
CA ALA A 90 6.66 -19.25 10.45
C ALA A 90 5.30 -19.82 10.91
N ALA A 91 4.25 -19.01 10.82
CA ALA A 91 2.89 -19.37 11.20
C ALA A 91 2.12 -20.20 10.15
N ARG A 92 2.68 -20.40 8.96
CA ARG A 92 2.02 -21.11 7.85
C ARG A 92 2.96 -22.14 7.26
N PRO A 93 2.57 -23.43 7.14
CA PRO A 93 3.47 -24.48 6.63
C PRO A 93 3.72 -24.40 5.12
N ARG A 94 3.38 -23.29 4.48
CA ARG A 94 3.49 -23.08 3.03
C ARG A 94 4.75 -22.30 2.68
N THR A 95 5.45 -22.76 1.65
CA THR A 95 6.56 -22.04 1.01
C THR A 95 6.05 -21.42 -0.29
N TYR A 96 6.32 -20.15 -0.45
CA TYR A 96 5.99 -19.40 -1.66
C TYR A 96 7.24 -19.25 -2.52
N PHE A 97 7.09 -19.39 -3.82
CA PHE A 97 8.13 -19.17 -4.82
C PHE A 97 7.76 -17.96 -5.64
N SER A 98 8.67 -17.03 -5.80
CA SER A 98 8.50 -15.94 -6.73
C SER A 98 9.64 -15.85 -7.72
N SER A 99 9.33 -15.33 -8.90
CA SER A 99 10.31 -15.00 -9.94
C SER A 99 9.85 -13.75 -10.66
N THR A 100 10.69 -12.75 -10.69
CA THR A 100 10.41 -11.49 -11.38
C THR A 100 11.57 -11.16 -12.29
N GLN A 101 11.28 -10.76 -13.50
CA GLN A 101 12.29 -10.28 -14.43
C GLN A 101 11.77 -9.07 -15.18
N TRP A 102 12.60 -8.06 -15.24
CA TRP A 102 12.31 -6.83 -15.93
C TRP A 102 13.45 -6.46 -16.88
N SER A 103 13.07 -5.98 -18.06
CA SER A 103 13.95 -5.40 -19.07
C SER A 103 13.28 -4.16 -19.65
N PRO A 104 13.96 -3.34 -20.46
CA PRO A 104 13.35 -2.18 -21.10
C PRO A 104 12.11 -2.48 -21.96
N ALA A 105 11.93 -3.72 -22.41
CA ALA A 105 10.83 -4.12 -23.30
C ALA A 105 9.73 -4.90 -22.59
N THR A 106 10.04 -5.67 -21.55
CA THR A 106 9.09 -6.63 -20.95
C THR A 106 9.22 -6.73 -19.44
N LEU A 107 8.12 -7.07 -18.81
CA LEU A 107 8.06 -7.52 -17.43
C LEU A 107 7.46 -8.93 -17.39
N LEU A 108 8.18 -9.85 -16.80
CA LEU A 108 7.74 -11.21 -16.52
C LEU A 108 7.73 -11.45 -15.02
N PHE A 109 6.62 -11.95 -14.48
CA PHE A 109 6.59 -12.38 -13.10
C PHE A 109 5.85 -13.70 -12.92
N ARG A 110 6.21 -14.39 -11.84
CA ARG A 110 5.50 -15.54 -11.28
C ARG A 110 5.49 -15.37 -9.78
N ASP A 111 4.32 -15.27 -9.20
CA ASP A 111 4.15 -15.08 -7.77
C ASP A 111 2.92 -15.82 -7.26
N TYR A 112 3.02 -16.47 -6.08
CA TYR A 112 1.93 -17.18 -5.41
C TYR A 112 1.09 -18.14 -6.29
N GLY A 113 1.67 -18.63 -7.38
CA GLY A 113 0.97 -19.47 -8.37
C GLY A 113 0.42 -18.71 -9.57
N ASP A 114 0.37 -17.39 -9.52
CA ASP A 114 0.06 -16.55 -10.66
C ASP A 114 1.23 -16.43 -11.62
N GLN A 115 0.89 -16.30 -12.91
CA GLN A 115 1.87 -16.10 -13.96
C GLN A 115 1.40 -14.94 -14.85
N GLY A 116 2.28 -13.99 -15.07
CA GLY A 116 1.97 -12.83 -15.90
C GLY A 116 3.15 -12.40 -16.76
N LEU A 117 2.84 -12.00 -17.98
CA LEU A 117 3.73 -11.29 -18.88
C LEU A 117 3.07 -9.96 -19.25
N PHE A 118 3.73 -8.87 -18.97
CA PHE A 118 3.24 -7.54 -19.29
C PHE A 118 4.20 -6.83 -20.26
N ALA A 119 3.64 -6.01 -21.14
CA ALA A 119 4.44 -5.02 -21.85
C ALA A 119 5.02 -4.03 -20.85
N ALA A 120 6.31 -3.73 -20.96
CA ALA A 120 6.93 -2.72 -20.12
C ALA A 120 6.36 -1.34 -20.48
N THR A 121 5.59 -0.78 -19.57
CA THR A 121 5.16 0.63 -19.63
C THR A 121 6.09 1.47 -18.77
N PRO A 122 6.21 2.79 -19.00
CA PRO A 122 7.00 3.65 -18.13
C PRO A 122 6.65 3.54 -16.64
N GLY A 123 5.37 3.38 -16.32
CA GLY A 123 4.91 3.20 -14.92
C GLY A 123 5.37 1.88 -14.32
N LEU A 124 5.26 0.78 -15.05
CA LEU A 124 5.74 -0.54 -14.59
C LEU A 124 7.26 -0.57 -14.44
N GLN A 125 8.00 -0.01 -15.40
CA GLN A 125 9.46 0.09 -15.31
C GLN A 125 9.89 0.82 -14.04
N GLN A 126 9.23 1.92 -13.75
CA GLN A 126 9.48 2.71 -12.55
C GLN A 126 9.19 1.93 -11.27
N ASP A 127 8.04 1.29 -11.16
CA ASP A 127 7.67 0.49 -10.00
C ASP A 127 8.73 -0.60 -9.71
N TYR A 128 9.20 -1.28 -10.76
CA TYR A 128 10.26 -2.28 -10.59
C TYR A 128 11.63 -1.69 -10.29
N THR A 129 11.95 -0.50 -10.80
CA THR A 129 13.16 0.25 -10.42
C THR A 129 13.15 0.57 -8.93
N PHE A 130 12.01 0.97 -8.39
CA PHE A 130 11.85 1.23 -6.97
C PHE A 130 11.95 -0.05 -6.14
N ARG A 131 11.31 -1.14 -6.57
CA ARG A 131 11.40 -2.44 -5.90
C ARG A 131 12.82 -2.99 -5.91
N ALA A 132 13.58 -2.77 -6.99
CA ALA A 132 14.97 -3.17 -7.09
C ALA A 132 15.85 -2.51 -6.02
N ALA A 133 15.54 -1.28 -5.59
CA ALA A 133 16.26 -0.55 -4.55
C ALA A 133 16.32 -1.31 -3.21
N ARG A 134 15.38 -2.23 -2.98
CA ARG A 134 15.40 -3.17 -1.83
C ARG A 134 16.65 -4.05 -1.79
N TYR A 135 17.24 -4.34 -2.95
CA TYR A 135 18.41 -5.22 -3.08
C TYR A 135 19.62 -4.47 -3.61
N SER A 136 19.41 -3.52 -4.51
CA SER A 136 20.47 -2.76 -5.16
C SER A 136 19.94 -1.40 -5.63
N PRO A 137 20.62 -0.29 -5.30
CA PRO A 137 20.21 1.05 -5.73
C PRO A 137 20.68 1.41 -7.16
N VAL A 138 21.32 0.50 -7.90
CA VAL A 138 22.03 0.78 -9.16
C VAL A 138 21.12 1.42 -10.20
N ALA A 139 19.90 0.90 -10.38
CA ALA A 139 18.97 1.44 -11.36
C ALA A 139 18.50 2.86 -11.02
N LEU A 140 18.28 3.18 -9.73
CA LEU A 140 17.98 4.56 -9.29
C LEU A 140 19.16 5.50 -9.50
N LEU A 141 20.38 5.07 -9.15
CA LEU A 141 21.59 5.88 -9.39
C LEU A 141 21.79 6.16 -10.87
N ALA A 142 21.59 5.14 -11.74
CA ALA A 142 21.65 5.31 -13.20
C ALA A 142 20.66 6.39 -13.67
N TYR A 143 19.42 6.31 -13.23
CA TYR A 143 18.39 7.30 -13.56
C TYR A 143 18.83 8.72 -13.18
N PHE A 144 19.27 8.94 -11.93
CA PHE A 144 19.67 10.26 -11.45
C PHE A 144 20.87 10.84 -12.22
N VAL A 145 21.83 10.00 -12.56
CA VAL A 145 23.01 10.42 -13.36
C VAL A 145 22.61 10.75 -14.80
N GLN A 146 21.81 9.91 -15.44
CA GLN A 146 21.33 10.12 -16.82
C GLN A 146 20.52 11.42 -16.96
N HIS A 147 19.65 11.71 -15.98
CA HIS A 147 18.81 12.91 -15.96
C HIS A 147 19.52 14.12 -15.36
N ARG A 148 20.80 13.99 -14.96
CA ARG A 148 21.62 15.08 -14.39
C ARG A 148 20.92 15.80 -13.24
N VAL A 149 20.27 15.03 -12.35
CA VAL A 149 19.54 15.59 -11.21
C VAL A 149 20.50 16.43 -10.35
N PRO A 150 20.19 17.72 -10.09
CA PRO A 150 21.06 18.58 -9.30
C PRO A 150 21.02 18.23 -7.81
N ALA A 151 22.12 18.51 -7.10
CA ALA A 151 22.14 18.43 -5.65
C ALA A 151 21.19 19.47 -5.03
N ASP A 152 20.50 19.08 -3.95
CA ASP A 152 19.76 20.02 -3.13
C ASP A 152 20.75 21.00 -2.45
N LYS A 153 20.33 22.27 -2.39
CA LYS A 153 21.11 23.34 -1.73
C LYS A 153 20.96 23.31 -0.20
N THR A 154 19.99 22.55 0.33
CA THR A 154 19.77 22.42 1.77
C THR A 154 20.97 21.75 2.42
N ALA A 155 21.54 22.41 3.42
CA ALA A 155 22.68 21.87 4.16
C ALA A 155 22.21 20.73 5.08
N LEU A 156 22.68 19.51 4.79
CA LEU A 156 22.49 18.34 5.63
C LEU A 156 23.84 17.94 6.24
N PRO A 157 23.92 17.74 7.59
CA PRO A 157 25.14 17.29 8.23
C PRO A 157 25.63 15.95 7.65
N GLY A 158 26.84 15.95 7.06
CA GLY A 158 27.47 14.74 6.52
C GLY A 158 26.86 14.16 5.25
N LEU A 159 25.77 14.70 4.73
CA LEU A 159 25.03 14.19 3.57
C LEU A 159 24.88 15.23 2.46
N VAL A 160 24.67 14.74 1.24
CA VAL A 160 24.17 15.51 0.11
C VAL A 160 22.93 14.83 -0.41
N ALA A 161 21.86 15.60 -0.58
CA ALA A 161 20.58 15.10 -1.09
C ALA A 161 20.40 15.42 -2.57
N TYR A 162 19.67 14.55 -3.27
CA TYR A 162 19.22 14.71 -4.65
C TYR A 162 17.75 14.27 -4.71
N HIS A 163 16.87 15.10 -5.29
CA HIS A 163 15.45 14.83 -5.36
C HIS A 163 14.97 14.85 -6.80
N ALA A 164 14.14 13.87 -7.14
CA ALA A 164 13.44 13.83 -8.42
C ALA A 164 11.99 13.35 -8.20
N THR A 165 11.05 13.94 -8.92
CA THR A 165 9.70 13.38 -9.01
C THR A 165 9.64 12.49 -10.24
N ILE A 166 9.36 11.22 -10.04
CA ILE A 166 9.24 10.22 -11.07
C ILE A 166 7.80 9.70 -11.03
N ASN A 167 7.01 10.05 -12.05
CA ASN A 167 5.55 9.99 -12.03
C ASN A 167 5.02 10.72 -10.77
N GLU A 168 4.28 10.04 -9.90
CA GLU A 168 3.73 10.63 -8.68
C GLU A 168 4.58 10.38 -7.43
N THR A 169 5.74 9.73 -7.58
CA THR A 169 6.64 9.41 -6.46
C THR A 169 7.78 10.41 -6.37
N VAL A 170 7.97 10.98 -5.20
CA VAL A 170 9.15 11.79 -4.89
C VAL A 170 10.26 10.86 -4.42
N VAL A 171 11.33 10.78 -5.21
CA VAL A 171 12.51 9.95 -4.92
C VAL A 171 13.62 10.84 -4.40
N SER A 172 14.17 10.50 -3.24
CA SER A 172 15.27 11.24 -2.60
C SER A 172 16.46 10.33 -2.36
N LEU A 173 17.61 10.65 -2.93
CA LEU A 173 18.89 9.99 -2.67
C LEU A 173 19.71 10.80 -1.70
N PHE A 174 20.30 10.15 -0.70
CA PHE A 174 21.17 10.76 0.30
C PHE A 174 22.55 10.12 0.26
N ILE A 175 23.56 10.89 -0.14
CA ILE A 175 24.94 10.42 -0.35
C ILE A 175 25.84 10.97 0.75
N ARG A 176 26.63 10.12 1.37
CA ARG A 176 27.58 10.49 2.42
C ARG A 176 28.73 11.32 1.86
N ARG A 177 29.07 12.42 2.55
CA ARG A 177 30.16 13.32 2.10
C ARG A 177 31.55 12.71 2.26
N HIS A 178 31.78 11.85 3.26
CA HIS A 178 33.11 11.33 3.59
C HIS A 178 33.63 10.30 2.58
N ASP A 179 32.76 9.42 2.07
CA ASP A 179 33.13 8.33 1.18
C ASP A 179 32.37 8.30 -0.16
N ALA A 180 31.37 9.20 -0.31
CA ALA A 180 30.49 9.29 -1.48
C ALA A 180 29.71 8.00 -1.78
N LEU A 181 29.39 7.19 -0.74
CA LEU A 181 28.47 6.06 -0.87
C LEU A 181 27.05 6.49 -0.52
N LEU A 182 26.08 5.81 -1.09
CA LEU A 182 24.68 6.06 -0.79
C LEU A 182 24.38 5.65 0.66
N ASP A 183 23.78 6.56 1.43
CA ASP A 183 23.39 6.32 2.81
C ASP A 183 22.00 5.69 2.86
N HIS A 184 21.03 6.37 2.25
CA HIS A 184 19.66 5.87 2.12
C HIS A 184 18.95 6.48 0.91
N VAL A 185 17.85 5.84 0.53
CA VAL A 185 16.88 6.32 -0.45
C VAL A 185 15.52 6.40 0.24
N THR A 186 14.82 7.50 0.06
CA THR A 186 13.42 7.63 0.49
C THR A 186 12.52 7.79 -0.73
N LEU A 187 11.47 7.00 -0.79
CA LEU A 187 10.37 7.12 -1.73
C LEU A 187 9.17 7.67 -0.97
N LEU A 188 8.58 8.77 -1.45
CA LEU A 188 7.29 9.25 -0.99
C LEU A 188 6.31 9.06 -2.13
N SER A 189 5.37 8.14 -1.98
CA SER A 189 4.40 7.74 -3.02
C SER A 189 2.97 7.81 -2.50
N PRO A 190 1.99 8.04 -3.38
CA PRO A 190 0.59 7.97 -2.99
C PRO A 190 0.17 6.52 -2.76
N ASP A 191 -0.47 6.26 -1.64
CA ASP A 191 -1.14 5.00 -1.31
C ASP A 191 -2.64 5.26 -1.17
N GLU A 192 -3.46 4.36 -1.69
CA GLU A 192 -4.91 4.56 -1.73
C GLU A 192 -5.58 4.50 -0.36
N LEU A 193 -4.98 3.76 0.59
CA LEU A 193 -5.48 3.61 1.96
C LEU A 193 -4.76 4.56 2.92
N LEU A 194 -3.42 4.54 2.89
CA LEU A 194 -2.57 5.19 3.90
C LEU A 194 -2.19 6.63 3.53
N GLY A 195 -2.59 7.12 2.36
CA GLY A 195 -2.27 8.47 1.88
C GLY A 195 -0.84 8.59 1.34
N ASP A 196 -0.14 9.64 1.71
CA ASP A 196 1.25 9.83 1.31
C ASP A 196 2.15 8.92 2.15
N VAL A 197 2.72 7.89 1.52
CA VAL A 197 3.50 6.85 2.21
C VAL A 197 4.98 6.97 1.88
N SER A 198 5.80 7.02 2.93
CA SER A 198 7.25 6.93 2.81
C SER A 198 7.73 5.49 2.95
N THR A 199 8.66 5.11 2.06
CA THR A 199 9.49 3.91 2.18
C THR A 199 10.95 4.34 2.14
N THR A 200 11.74 3.93 3.14
CA THR A 200 13.16 4.27 3.25
C THR A 200 14.00 3.01 3.18
N PHE A 201 14.96 2.97 2.26
CA PHE A 201 15.98 1.93 2.15
C PHE A 201 17.29 2.47 2.70
N THR A 202 17.76 1.95 3.83
CA THR A 202 19.03 2.36 4.46
C THR A 202 20.11 1.34 4.13
N TYR A 203 21.20 1.78 3.52
CA TYR A 203 22.29 0.94 3.02
C TYR A 203 23.48 0.94 3.97
N GLN A 204 23.88 -0.24 4.42
CA GLN A 204 24.91 -0.43 5.44
C GLN A 204 25.90 -1.52 5.06
N ASN A 205 27.04 -1.55 5.76
CA ASN A 205 28.04 -2.60 5.67
C ASN A 205 28.51 -2.84 4.23
N TYR A 206 28.94 -1.75 3.56
CA TYR A 206 29.38 -1.84 2.17
C TYR A 206 30.53 -2.84 1.98
N ALA A 207 30.38 -3.76 1.03
CA ALA A 207 31.38 -4.69 0.56
C ALA A 207 31.70 -4.40 -0.92
N GLU A 208 32.63 -5.17 -1.48
CA GLU A 208 33.08 -5.01 -2.87
C GLU A 208 33.15 -6.37 -3.57
N ALA A 209 32.67 -6.42 -4.83
CA ALA A 209 32.82 -7.54 -5.73
C ALA A 209 33.14 -7.03 -7.14
N ALA A 210 34.27 -7.48 -7.70
CA ALA A 210 34.73 -7.10 -9.05
C ALA A 210 34.73 -5.58 -9.30
N GLY A 211 35.17 -4.78 -8.31
CA GLY A 211 35.20 -3.31 -8.40
C GLY A 211 33.87 -2.61 -8.21
N VAL A 212 32.80 -3.32 -7.87
CA VAL A 212 31.47 -2.76 -7.54
C VAL A 212 31.28 -2.74 -6.03
N ARG A 213 31.04 -1.54 -5.46
CA ARG A 213 30.69 -1.37 -4.06
C ARG A 213 29.18 -1.58 -3.91
N TYR A 214 28.77 -2.53 -3.05
CA TYR A 214 27.37 -2.84 -2.79
C TYR A 214 27.09 -2.90 -1.28
N PRO A 215 25.86 -2.55 -0.82
CA PRO A 215 25.49 -2.69 0.58
C PRO A 215 25.29 -4.18 0.93
N ALA A 216 25.97 -4.68 1.96
CA ALA A 216 25.76 -6.03 2.44
C ALA A 216 24.53 -6.15 3.36
N THR A 217 24.03 -5.03 3.90
CA THR A 217 22.82 -4.99 4.71
C THR A 217 21.95 -3.84 4.26
N ILE A 218 20.65 -4.10 4.04
CA ILE A 218 19.67 -3.09 3.66
C ILE A 218 18.50 -3.20 4.63
N ARG A 219 18.24 -2.11 5.37
CA ARG A 219 17.05 -2.00 6.21
C ARG A 219 16.00 -1.20 5.50
N ILE A 220 14.76 -1.68 5.53
CA ILE A 220 13.64 -1.06 4.84
C ILE A 220 12.59 -0.68 5.87
N ALA A 221 12.27 0.63 5.96
CA ALA A 221 11.15 1.12 6.74
C ALA A 221 10.00 1.44 5.76
N LYS A 222 8.87 0.74 5.89
CA LYS A 222 7.66 0.88 5.05
C LYS A 222 6.52 1.53 5.84
N ALA A 223 5.45 1.93 5.14
CA ALA A 223 4.23 2.47 5.72
C ALA A 223 4.53 3.57 6.77
N ASN A 224 5.30 4.59 6.39
CA ASN A 224 5.69 5.69 7.27
C ASN A 224 6.47 5.22 8.52
N GLY A 225 7.25 4.14 8.39
CA GLY A 225 8.05 3.57 9.47
C GLY A 225 7.33 2.55 10.36
N GLN A 226 6.06 2.26 10.11
CA GLN A 226 5.28 1.28 10.89
C GLN A 226 5.76 -0.17 10.67
N VAL A 227 6.33 -0.47 9.50
CA VAL A 227 6.78 -1.82 9.13
C VAL A 227 8.26 -1.79 8.80
N GLN A 228 9.01 -2.78 9.29
CA GLN A 228 10.45 -2.91 9.10
C GLN A 228 10.79 -4.24 8.43
N ASP A 229 11.59 -4.19 7.36
CA ASP A 229 12.17 -5.37 6.73
C ASP A 229 13.69 -5.27 6.76
N GLU A 230 14.36 -6.40 6.51
CA GLU A 230 15.83 -6.45 6.40
C GLU A 230 16.25 -7.42 5.29
N VAL A 231 17.23 -7.00 4.50
CA VAL A 231 17.91 -7.83 3.49
C VAL A 231 19.39 -7.91 3.87
N SER A 232 19.93 -9.13 3.88
CA SER A 232 21.36 -9.42 4.06
C SER A 232 21.92 -10.08 2.82
N ILE A 233 22.91 -9.47 2.16
CA ILE A 233 23.61 -10.04 1.01
C ILE A 233 24.69 -10.99 1.53
N GLU A 234 24.58 -12.26 1.17
CA GLU A 234 25.49 -13.32 1.59
C GLU A 234 26.68 -13.52 0.63
N ALA A 235 26.42 -13.27 -0.66
CA ALA A 235 27.46 -13.37 -1.68
C ALA A 235 27.13 -12.44 -2.87
N ALA A 236 28.18 -11.91 -3.50
CA ALA A 236 28.05 -11.10 -4.69
C ALA A 236 29.10 -11.53 -5.73
N THR A 237 28.68 -11.62 -6.99
CA THR A 237 29.55 -11.88 -8.14
C THR A 237 29.16 -10.96 -9.28
N SER A 238 30.15 -10.57 -10.10
CA SER A 238 29.91 -9.83 -11.32
C SER A 238 30.27 -10.69 -12.53
N GLN A 239 29.41 -10.66 -13.55
CA GLN A 239 29.61 -11.41 -14.79
C GLN A 239 29.44 -10.46 -16.00
N PRO A 240 30.06 -10.73 -17.13
CA PRO A 240 29.74 -10.02 -18.36
C PRO A 240 28.24 -10.06 -18.60
N ALA A 241 27.65 -8.95 -19.01
CA ALA A 241 26.22 -8.86 -19.28
C ALA A 241 25.85 -9.88 -20.39
N ALA A 242 25.40 -11.05 -19.96
CA ALA A 242 24.54 -11.83 -20.85
C ALA A 242 23.17 -11.15 -20.87
N PRO A 243 22.49 -11.02 -22.03
CA PRO A 243 21.11 -10.55 -22.01
C PRO A 243 20.31 -11.47 -21.09
N MET A 244 19.82 -10.94 -19.96
CA MET A 244 18.96 -11.66 -19.04
C MET A 244 17.56 -11.78 -19.64
N LEU A 245 17.49 -12.26 -20.86
CA LEU A 245 16.23 -12.61 -21.50
C LEU A 245 15.95 -14.07 -21.17
N LEU A 246 15.39 -14.29 -20.01
CA LEU A 246 14.67 -15.54 -19.81
C LEU A 246 13.49 -15.50 -20.79
N ALA A 247 13.45 -16.47 -21.68
CA ALA A 247 12.24 -16.67 -22.49
C ALA A 247 11.06 -16.86 -21.53
N PRO A 248 9.90 -16.25 -21.79
CA PRO A 248 8.74 -16.50 -20.98
C PRO A 248 8.49 -18.01 -20.87
N PRO A 249 8.31 -18.58 -19.67
CA PRO A 249 7.97 -20.00 -19.56
C PRO A 249 6.73 -20.34 -20.39
N PRO A 250 6.57 -21.59 -20.85
CA PRO A 250 5.37 -22.01 -21.55
C PRO A 250 4.11 -21.67 -20.75
N GLY A 251 3.10 -21.10 -21.41
CA GLY A 251 1.84 -20.70 -20.77
C GLY A 251 1.78 -19.24 -20.31
N TYR A 252 2.85 -18.48 -20.39
CA TYR A 252 2.80 -17.02 -20.15
C TYR A 252 2.13 -16.31 -21.33
N GLN A 253 1.12 -15.51 -21.00
CA GLN A 253 0.41 -14.68 -21.97
C GLN A 253 0.56 -13.21 -21.60
N LEU A 254 0.65 -12.35 -22.63
CA LEU A 254 0.63 -10.91 -22.44
C LEU A 254 -0.76 -10.53 -21.89
N ARG A 255 -0.79 -10.03 -20.67
CA ARG A 255 -2.02 -9.52 -20.07
C ARG A 255 -2.25 -8.08 -20.52
N PRO A 256 -3.44 -7.75 -21.06
CA PRO A 256 -3.79 -6.36 -21.27
C PRO A 256 -3.90 -5.65 -19.92
N ALA A 257 -3.59 -4.35 -19.89
CA ALA A 257 -3.88 -3.53 -18.73
C ALA A 257 -5.41 -3.61 -18.47
N ALA A 258 -5.79 -4.05 -17.29
CA ALA A 258 -7.20 -4.13 -16.91
C ALA A 258 -7.73 -2.69 -16.73
N ALA A 259 -8.50 -2.20 -17.71
CA ALA A 259 -9.33 -1.02 -17.54
C ALA A 259 -10.69 -1.50 -17.02
N THR A 260 -10.80 -1.69 -15.71
CA THR A 260 -12.11 -1.94 -15.08
C THR A 260 -12.79 -0.60 -14.84
N GLN A 261 -13.83 -0.33 -15.60
CA GLN A 261 -14.79 0.73 -15.23
C GLN A 261 -15.52 0.25 -13.96
N PRO A 262 -15.73 1.13 -12.96
CA PRO A 262 -16.48 0.76 -11.77
C PRO A 262 -17.93 0.42 -12.16
N GLU A 263 -18.30 -0.85 -12.03
CA GLU A 263 -19.69 -1.28 -12.18
C GLU A 263 -20.36 -1.27 -10.80
N ILE A 264 -21.52 -0.58 -10.73
CA ILE A 264 -22.27 -0.38 -9.50
C ILE A 264 -23.70 -0.83 -9.71
N ARG A 265 -24.17 -1.67 -8.80
CA ARG A 265 -25.56 -2.07 -8.73
C ARG A 265 -26.19 -1.60 -7.42
N VAL A 266 -27.37 -1.00 -7.48
CA VAL A 266 -28.13 -0.58 -6.31
C VAL A 266 -29.41 -1.40 -6.23
N GLU A 267 -29.68 -1.98 -5.06
CA GLU A 267 -30.85 -2.80 -4.82
C GLU A 267 -31.53 -2.38 -3.50
N ARG A 268 -32.86 -2.24 -3.52
CA ARG A 268 -33.65 -2.16 -2.30
C ARG A 268 -33.98 -3.57 -1.83
N PHE A 269 -33.21 -4.06 -0.86
CA PHE A 269 -33.35 -5.42 -0.34
C PHE A 269 -34.55 -5.59 0.61
N ARG A 270 -34.80 -4.60 1.47
CA ARG A 270 -35.92 -4.50 2.41
C ARG A 270 -36.40 -3.06 2.50
N PRO A 271 -37.54 -2.75 3.12
CA PRO A 271 -38.05 -1.36 3.19
C PRO A 271 -37.02 -0.32 3.69
N HIS A 272 -36.17 -0.68 4.66
CA HIS A 272 -35.16 0.17 5.27
C HIS A 272 -33.71 -0.20 4.89
N LEU A 273 -33.52 -1.29 4.14
CA LEU A 273 -32.20 -1.84 3.83
C LEU A 273 -31.95 -1.83 2.33
N HIS A 274 -30.88 -1.17 1.93
CA HIS A 274 -30.45 -1.09 0.54
C HIS A 274 -29.00 -1.60 0.41
N PHE A 275 -28.70 -2.24 -0.70
CA PHE A 275 -27.36 -2.66 -1.05
C PHE A 275 -26.81 -1.80 -2.18
N ILE A 276 -25.55 -1.41 -2.05
CA ILE A 276 -24.75 -0.88 -3.14
C ILE A 276 -23.65 -1.89 -3.37
N GLU A 277 -23.70 -2.59 -4.49
CA GLU A 277 -22.69 -3.58 -4.88
C GLU A 277 -21.69 -2.94 -5.82
N LEU A 278 -20.41 -3.05 -5.47
CA LEU A 278 -19.29 -2.61 -6.28
C LEU A 278 -18.66 -3.85 -6.92
N GLU A 279 -19.01 -4.13 -8.17
CA GLU A 279 -18.56 -5.36 -8.85
C GLU A 279 -17.06 -5.42 -9.05
N HIS A 280 -16.42 -4.26 -9.27
CA HIS A 280 -14.96 -4.16 -9.47
C HIS A 280 -14.12 -4.46 -8.21
N THR A 281 -14.73 -4.45 -7.01
CA THR A 281 -14.09 -4.83 -5.75
C THR A 281 -14.70 -6.07 -5.14
N ASN A 282 -15.79 -6.55 -5.72
CA ASN A 282 -16.55 -7.71 -5.25
C ASN A 282 -17.17 -7.51 -3.86
N ASP A 283 -17.52 -6.25 -3.51
CA ASP A 283 -18.04 -5.86 -2.21
C ASP A 283 -19.49 -5.40 -2.27
N ARG A 284 -20.21 -5.63 -1.17
CA ARG A 284 -21.56 -5.12 -0.89
C ARG A 284 -21.52 -4.16 0.29
N VAL A 285 -22.01 -2.97 0.04
CA VAL A 285 -22.19 -1.91 1.03
C VAL A 285 -23.65 -1.91 1.48
N LEU A 286 -23.89 -1.80 2.78
CA LEU A 286 -25.21 -1.68 3.34
C LEU A 286 -25.55 -0.21 3.62
N VAL A 287 -26.71 0.25 3.10
CA VAL A 287 -27.29 1.54 3.44
C VAL A 287 -28.57 1.29 4.23
N VAL A 288 -28.61 1.80 5.46
CA VAL A 288 -29.79 1.72 6.35
C VAL A 288 -30.50 3.07 6.32
N GLU A 289 -31.77 3.05 5.89
CA GLU A 289 -32.60 4.23 5.80
C GLU A 289 -33.48 4.41 7.04
N PHE A 290 -33.15 5.39 7.88
CA PHE A 290 -33.96 5.88 8.98
C PHE A 290 -34.82 7.06 8.53
N ASP A 291 -35.78 7.49 9.34
CA ASP A 291 -36.68 8.61 9.00
C ASP A 291 -35.93 9.89 8.63
N GLN A 292 -34.91 10.26 9.40
CA GLN A 292 -34.25 11.55 9.30
C GLN A 292 -32.80 11.49 8.79
N PHE A 293 -32.24 10.27 8.63
CA PHE A 293 -30.85 10.10 8.27
C PHE A 293 -30.56 8.72 7.67
N LEU A 294 -29.38 8.61 7.09
CA LEU A 294 -28.81 7.33 6.62
C LEU A 294 -27.66 6.87 7.51
N VAL A 295 -27.52 5.56 7.63
CA VAL A 295 -26.30 4.88 8.08
C VAL A 295 -25.72 4.12 6.89
N VAL A 296 -24.43 4.27 6.64
CA VAL A 296 -23.71 3.50 5.62
C VAL A 296 -22.72 2.59 6.32
N ALA A 297 -22.78 1.32 6.00
CA ALA A 297 -21.83 0.32 6.50
C ALA A 297 -21.00 -0.23 5.33
N GLU A 298 -19.72 -0.18 5.53
CA GLU A 298 -18.63 -0.55 4.65
C GLU A 298 -18.35 0.46 3.51
N ALA A 299 -17.04 0.62 3.25
CA ALA A 299 -16.55 1.36 2.08
C ALA A 299 -15.20 0.80 1.63
N PRO A 300 -15.15 0.02 0.55
CA PRO A 300 -13.96 -0.75 0.20
C PRO A 300 -12.84 0.12 -0.35
N LEU A 301 -11.63 -0.23 0.06
CA LEU A 301 -10.31 0.02 -0.48
C LEU A 301 -9.82 1.46 -0.48
N ASN A 302 -10.60 2.45 -0.94
CA ASN A 302 -10.08 3.81 -1.15
C ASN A 302 -11.16 4.90 -1.16
N SER A 303 -10.71 6.16 -1.09
CA SER A 303 -11.58 7.34 -1.12
C SER A 303 -12.43 7.44 -2.38
N ALA A 304 -11.97 6.96 -3.54
CA ALA A 304 -12.74 7.01 -4.78
C ALA A 304 -14.01 6.14 -4.68
N ASN A 305 -13.89 4.94 -4.10
CA ASN A 305 -15.04 4.07 -3.83
C ASN A 305 -15.96 4.68 -2.77
N GLY A 306 -15.41 5.32 -1.73
CA GLY A 306 -16.21 6.07 -0.76
C GLY A 306 -17.04 7.19 -1.41
N GLU A 307 -16.49 7.93 -2.36
CA GLU A 307 -17.23 8.96 -3.14
C GLU A 307 -18.31 8.34 -4.03
N LEU A 308 -18.06 7.17 -4.64
CA LEU A 308 -19.05 6.43 -5.39
C LEU A 308 -20.24 6.04 -4.50
N ILE A 309 -19.96 5.47 -3.34
CA ILE A 309 -20.98 5.05 -2.36
C ILE A 309 -21.80 6.24 -1.87
N LEU A 310 -21.14 7.35 -1.52
CA LEU A 310 -21.83 8.59 -1.13
C LEU A 310 -22.81 9.07 -2.19
N ARG A 311 -22.40 9.05 -3.45
CA ARG A 311 -23.23 9.47 -4.57
C ARG A 311 -24.46 8.58 -4.72
N GLU A 312 -24.30 7.26 -4.61
CA GLU A 312 -25.42 6.33 -4.73
C GLU A 312 -26.35 6.39 -3.51
N ALA A 313 -25.81 6.48 -2.29
CA ALA A 313 -26.59 6.63 -1.06
C ALA A 313 -27.47 7.91 -1.09
N ARG A 314 -26.97 9.01 -1.65
CA ARG A 314 -27.76 10.23 -1.84
C ARG A 314 -28.91 10.09 -2.85
N LYS A 315 -28.79 9.18 -3.83
CA LYS A 315 -29.90 8.89 -4.76
C LYS A 315 -31.02 8.10 -4.05
N ILE A 316 -30.68 7.26 -3.08
CA ILE A 316 -31.65 6.50 -2.27
C ILE A 316 -32.52 7.47 -1.47
N ALA A 317 -31.95 8.43 -0.77
CA ALA A 317 -32.68 9.40 0.05
C ALA A 317 -32.02 10.79 -0.01
N PRO A 318 -32.32 11.61 -1.03
CA PRO A 318 -31.61 12.87 -1.31
C PRO A 318 -31.67 13.91 -0.18
N SER A 319 -32.73 13.91 0.61
CA SER A 319 -32.95 14.87 1.70
C SER A 319 -32.34 14.44 3.05
N LYS A 320 -31.88 13.19 3.16
CA LYS A 320 -31.41 12.64 4.44
C LYS A 320 -29.87 12.70 4.51
N PRO A 321 -29.29 13.29 5.57
CA PRO A 321 -27.84 13.28 5.76
C PRO A 321 -27.36 11.86 6.11
N ILE A 322 -26.13 11.52 5.70
CA ILE A 322 -25.44 10.35 6.21
C ILE A 322 -24.89 10.71 7.60
N ARG A 323 -25.54 10.19 8.63
CA ARG A 323 -25.20 10.50 10.03
C ARG A 323 -24.07 9.66 10.57
N TYR A 324 -24.04 8.38 10.18
CA TYR A 324 -23.04 7.42 10.61
C TYR A 324 -22.45 6.67 9.44
N PHE A 325 -21.14 6.47 9.50
CA PHE A 325 -20.43 5.47 8.74
C PHE A 325 -19.93 4.40 9.70
N VAL A 326 -20.16 3.12 9.39
CA VAL A 326 -19.75 1.98 10.23
C VAL A 326 -18.73 1.16 9.44
N ALA A 327 -17.58 0.90 10.04
CA ALA A 327 -16.60 -0.05 9.51
C ALA A 327 -16.68 -1.35 10.33
N GLY A 328 -16.97 -2.47 9.68
CA GLY A 328 -17.13 -3.77 10.32
C GLY A 328 -15.88 -4.26 11.01
N HIS A 329 -14.74 -4.03 10.40
CA HIS A 329 -13.43 -4.20 11.01
C HIS A 329 -12.33 -3.43 10.23
N HIS A 330 -11.09 -3.49 10.71
CA HIS A 330 -10.01 -2.62 10.21
C HIS A 330 -9.42 -2.98 8.84
N HIS A 331 -9.87 -4.04 8.17
CA HIS A 331 -9.34 -4.39 6.85
C HIS A 331 -9.79 -3.41 5.76
N PRO A 332 -8.96 -3.21 4.71
CA PRO A 332 -9.21 -2.18 3.69
C PRO A 332 -10.56 -2.30 2.97
N HIS A 333 -11.11 -3.51 2.80
CA HIS A 333 -12.40 -3.75 2.16
C HIS A 333 -13.58 -3.11 2.91
N TYR A 334 -13.41 -2.76 4.20
CA TYR A 334 -14.52 -2.28 5.02
C TYR A 334 -14.37 -0.82 5.44
N LEU A 335 -13.12 -0.32 5.51
CA LEU A 335 -12.90 1.05 5.96
C LEU A 335 -12.05 1.92 5.01
N GLY A 336 -11.51 1.37 3.92
CA GLY A 336 -10.59 2.11 3.04
C GLY A 336 -11.20 3.37 2.44
N GLY A 337 -12.50 3.39 2.21
CA GLY A 337 -13.25 4.54 1.71
C GLY A 337 -13.81 5.49 2.78
N LEU A 338 -13.31 5.47 4.03
CA LEU A 338 -13.88 6.25 5.14
C LEU A 338 -13.77 7.78 4.98
N ARG A 339 -12.73 8.29 4.31
CA ARG A 339 -12.41 9.73 4.26
C ARG A 339 -13.48 10.62 3.64
N PRO A 340 -14.17 10.25 2.57
CA PRO A 340 -15.35 10.98 2.07
C PRO A 340 -16.46 11.12 3.11
N PHE A 341 -16.69 10.13 3.97
CA PHE A 341 -17.68 10.22 5.04
C PHE A 341 -17.25 11.18 6.16
N VAL A 342 -15.95 11.21 6.48
CA VAL A 342 -15.39 12.25 7.37
C VAL A 342 -15.62 13.63 6.77
N HIS A 343 -15.36 13.82 5.48
CA HIS A 343 -15.60 15.07 4.77
C HIS A 343 -17.07 15.52 4.81
N GLN A 344 -18.01 14.56 4.78
CA GLN A 344 -19.47 14.87 4.93
C GLN A 344 -19.89 15.13 6.38
N GLY A 345 -19.00 14.97 7.36
CA GLY A 345 -19.28 15.18 8.79
C GLY A 345 -20.01 14.02 9.45
N ALA A 346 -20.01 12.83 8.85
CA ALA A 346 -20.52 11.63 9.47
C ALA A 346 -19.70 11.25 10.72
N THR A 347 -20.36 10.65 11.73
CA THR A 347 -19.64 10.00 12.83
C THR A 347 -19.20 8.62 12.40
N ILE A 348 -17.91 8.33 12.54
CA ILE A 348 -17.31 7.05 12.19
C ILE A 348 -17.44 6.10 13.37
N LEU A 349 -18.17 4.99 13.18
CA LEU A 349 -18.33 3.93 14.17
C LEU A 349 -17.35 2.81 13.85
N TYR A 350 -16.62 2.32 14.85
CA TYR A 350 -15.60 1.29 14.66
C TYR A 350 -15.49 0.38 15.89
N GLY A 351 -14.95 -0.82 15.70
CA GLY A 351 -14.79 -1.81 16.77
C GLY A 351 -13.68 -1.48 17.76
N ALA A 352 -13.73 -2.13 18.90
CA ALA A 352 -12.82 -1.89 20.03
C ALA A 352 -11.36 -2.08 19.65
N GLY A 353 -10.52 -1.11 20.00
CA GLY A 353 -9.07 -1.13 19.78
C GLY A 353 -8.58 -0.59 18.44
N SER A 354 -9.45 -0.36 17.44
CA SER A 354 -9.04 0.18 16.13
C SER A 354 -9.03 1.71 16.04
N GLY A 355 -9.44 2.42 17.10
CA GLY A 355 -9.52 3.88 17.12
C GLY A 355 -8.24 4.61 16.66
N PRO A 356 -7.05 4.28 17.15
CA PRO A 356 -5.81 4.91 16.69
C PRO A 356 -5.55 4.72 15.19
N TYR A 357 -5.92 3.56 14.62
CA TYR A 357 -5.77 3.29 13.19
C TYR A 357 -6.78 4.09 12.36
N VAL A 358 -8.04 4.12 12.77
CA VAL A 358 -9.09 4.93 12.13
C VAL A 358 -8.70 6.42 12.15
N ALA A 359 -8.20 6.92 13.30
CA ALA A 359 -7.70 8.29 13.43
C ALA A 359 -6.52 8.57 12.48
N TYR A 360 -5.59 7.62 12.37
CA TYR A 360 -4.47 7.71 11.43
C TYR A 360 -4.97 7.85 9.98
N LEU A 361 -5.88 6.98 9.53
CA LEU A 361 -6.42 7.03 8.16
C LEU A 361 -7.19 8.33 7.88
N ALA A 362 -8.00 8.78 8.84
CA ALA A 362 -8.74 10.04 8.72
C ALA A 362 -7.82 11.27 8.61
N ALA A 363 -6.67 11.24 9.31
CA ALA A 363 -5.72 12.36 9.37
C ALA A 363 -4.56 12.24 8.36
N ALA A 364 -4.40 11.09 7.70
CA ALA A 364 -3.30 10.84 6.77
C ALA A 364 -3.26 11.91 5.65
N PRO A 365 -2.09 12.49 5.35
CA PRO A 365 -1.95 13.43 4.24
C PRO A 365 -2.15 12.71 2.90
N HIS A 366 -2.91 13.32 2.00
CA HIS A 366 -3.10 12.87 0.62
C HIS A 366 -2.66 13.97 -0.34
N THR A 367 -1.47 14.54 -0.13
CA THR A 367 -1.01 15.70 -0.88
C THR A 367 -0.59 15.35 -2.31
N LEU A 368 -0.14 14.12 -2.53
CA LEU A 368 0.25 13.62 -3.85
C LEU A 368 -0.97 13.31 -4.73
N ARG A 369 -2.04 12.75 -4.13
CA ARG A 369 -3.34 12.52 -4.78
C ARG A 369 -4.48 13.07 -3.90
N PRO A 370 -4.76 14.38 -3.94
CA PRO A 370 -5.74 14.98 -3.04
C PRO A 370 -7.16 14.45 -3.26
N ASP A 371 -7.75 13.88 -2.20
CA ASP A 371 -9.18 13.58 -2.12
C ASP A 371 -10.01 14.78 -1.63
N SER A 372 -11.31 14.59 -1.42
CA SER A 372 -12.22 15.66 -0.96
C SER A 372 -11.83 16.17 0.41
N LEU A 373 -11.45 15.27 1.34
CA LEU A 373 -11.05 15.65 2.70
C LEU A 373 -9.72 16.41 2.72
N GLN A 374 -8.76 16.06 1.83
CA GLN A 374 -7.51 16.81 1.70
C GLN A 374 -7.72 18.20 1.14
N ARG A 375 -8.65 18.37 0.17
CA ARG A 375 -8.96 19.68 -0.46
C ARG A 375 -9.74 20.61 0.46
N ASP A 376 -10.66 20.06 1.26
CA ASP A 376 -11.50 20.78 2.22
C ASP A 376 -11.50 20.04 3.57
N PRO A 377 -10.48 20.26 4.41
CA PRO A 377 -10.30 19.53 5.66
C PRO A 377 -11.46 19.72 6.63
N LYS A 378 -11.96 18.61 7.18
CA LYS A 378 -12.98 18.59 8.22
C LYS A 378 -12.47 17.79 9.41
N PRO A 379 -12.87 18.18 10.65
CA PRO A 379 -12.54 17.38 11.83
C PRO A 379 -13.26 16.03 11.76
N TRP A 380 -12.55 14.94 11.96
CA TRP A 380 -13.17 13.64 12.08
C TRP A 380 -13.84 13.47 13.46
N ARG A 381 -14.91 12.68 13.49
CA ARG A 381 -15.63 12.30 14.70
C ARG A 381 -15.68 10.79 14.74
N GLY A 382 -15.20 10.18 15.82
CA GLY A 382 -15.20 8.74 15.98
C GLY A 382 -15.92 8.32 17.25
N GLU A 383 -16.55 7.15 17.20
CA GLU A 383 -17.15 6.49 18.36
C GLU A 383 -16.79 5.00 18.35
N GLU A 384 -16.12 4.56 19.40
CA GLU A 384 -15.73 3.18 19.58
C GLU A 384 -16.90 2.35 20.13
N ILE A 385 -17.17 1.22 19.47
CA ILE A 385 -18.17 0.24 19.93
C ILE A 385 -17.41 -0.91 20.61
N ARG A 386 -17.57 -1.01 21.94
CA ARG A 386 -16.88 -2.03 22.75
C ARG A 386 -17.71 -3.28 22.97
N ASP A 387 -19.02 -3.15 23.01
CA ASP A 387 -19.95 -4.26 23.16
C ASP A 387 -21.17 -4.07 22.26
N THR A 388 -22.03 -3.09 22.54
CA THR A 388 -23.27 -2.89 21.81
C THR A 388 -23.57 -1.41 21.60
N LYS A 389 -24.05 -1.07 20.39
CA LYS A 389 -24.68 0.22 20.10
C LYS A 389 -26.00 -0.01 19.39
N THR A 390 -27.05 0.66 19.87
CA THR A 390 -28.35 0.67 19.21
C THR A 390 -28.59 2.02 18.54
N ILE A 391 -28.97 1.99 17.26
CA ILE A 391 -29.44 3.13 16.49
C ILE A 391 -30.91 2.87 16.17
N ALA A 392 -31.80 3.78 16.56
CA ALA A 392 -33.23 3.65 16.34
C ALA A 392 -33.89 5.01 16.20
N ASP A 393 -35.03 5.08 15.50
CA ASP A 393 -35.85 6.30 15.33
C ASP A 393 -37.33 6.08 15.61
N GLY A 394 -37.70 4.99 16.26
CA GLY A 394 -39.09 4.62 16.56
C GLY A 394 -39.78 3.81 15.45
N THR A 395 -39.25 3.81 14.24
CA THR A 395 -39.79 3.02 13.09
C THR A 395 -38.93 1.82 12.80
N PHE A 396 -37.60 1.96 12.92
CA PHE A 396 -36.63 0.93 12.63
C PHE A 396 -35.51 0.89 13.65
N THR A 397 -34.88 -0.27 13.82
CA THR A 397 -33.80 -0.48 14.78
C THR A 397 -32.65 -1.26 14.13
N MET A 398 -31.44 -0.71 14.29
CA MET A 398 -30.16 -1.37 13.98
C MET A 398 -29.39 -1.56 15.29
N GLN A 399 -29.01 -2.79 15.61
CA GLN A 399 -28.13 -3.11 16.72
C GLN A 399 -26.76 -3.52 16.17
N ILE A 400 -25.71 -2.89 16.65
CA ILE A 400 -24.32 -3.16 16.26
C ILE A 400 -23.66 -3.84 17.47
N PHE A 401 -23.10 -5.02 17.24
CA PHE A 401 -22.40 -5.78 18.28
C PHE A 401 -20.93 -5.91 17.94
N CYS A 402 -20.06 -5.58 18.88
CA CYS A 402 -18.64 -5.92 18.80
C CYS A 402 -18.46 -7.37 19.25
N ILE A 403 -18.15 -8.25 18.33
CA ILE A 403 -17.81 -9.65 18.62
C ILE A 403 -16.30 -9.88 18.70
N GLY A 404 -15.53 -8.93 18.17
CA GLY A 404 -14.07 -8.88 18.29
C GLY A 404 -13.38 -10.20 17.99
N ALA A 405 -12.46 -10.62 18.84
CA ALA A 405 -11.69 -11.86 18.68
C ALA A 405 -12.57 -13.12 18.61
N GLN A 406 -13.82 -13.09 19.11
CA GLN A 406 -14.76 -14.20 18.96
C GLN A 406 -15.09 -14.49 17.50
N SER A 407 -14.96 -13.50 16.61
CA SER A 407 -15.11 -13.68 15.14
C SER A 407 -14.17 -14.75 14.57
N GLY A 408 -13.07 -15.09 15.25
CA GLY A 408 -12.00 -15.93 14.70
C GLY A 408 -11.26 -15.26 13.53
N HIS A 409 -11.41 -13.93 13.41
CA HIS A 409 -10.84 -13.13 12.32
C HIS A 409 -10.07 -11.92 12.83
N THR A 410 -10.74 -10.89 13.35
CA THR A 410 -10.10 -9.69 13.88
C THR A 410 -10.57 -9.36 15.29
N ASN A 411 -9.77 -8.54 16.01
CA ASN A 411 -10.07 -8.16 17.39
C ASN A 411 -11.13 -7.05 17.52
N ASP A 412 -11.47 -6.39 16.43
CA ASP A 412 -12.37 -5.25 16.34
C ASP A 412 -13.66 -5.52 15.54
N TYR A 413 -13.99 -6.79 15.30
CA TYR A 413 -15.05 -7.19 14.39
C TYR A 413 -16.44 -6.80 14.90
N LEU A 414 -17.21 -6.11 14.05
CA LEU A 414 -18.60 -5.71 14.29
C LEU A 414 -19.55 -6.56 13.43
N VAL A 415 -20.77 -6.79 13.96
CA VAL A 415 -21.89 -7.36 13.20
C VAL A 415 -23.12 -6.50 13.41
N TYR A 416 -24.03 -6.46 12.44
CA TYR A 416 -25.20 -5.59 12.46
C TYR A 416 -26.48 -6.43 12.44
N TYR A 417 -27.32 -6.27 13.45
CA TYR A 417 -28.56 -7.02 13.60
C TYR A 417 -29.78 -6.11 13.45
N PHE A 418 -30.76 -6.57 12.70
CA PHE A 418 -32.04 -5.92 12.44
C PHE A 418 -33.18 -6.76 13.00
N PRO A 419 -33.68 -6.47 14.23
CA PRO A 419 -34.64 -7.31 14.93
C PRO A 419 -35.95 -7.54 14.17
N SER A 420 -36.53 -6.49 13.54
CA SER A 420 -37.75 -6.60 12.75
C SER A 420 -37.62 -7.49 11.52
N GLU A 421 -36.43 -7.56 10.94
CA GLU A 421 -36.12 -8.36 9.74
C GLU A 421 -35.55 -9.73 10.08
N LYS A 422 -35.21 -9.98 11.36
CA LYS A 422 -34.42 -11.14 11.82
C LYS A 422 -33.19 -11.39 10.95
N LEU A 423 -32.53 -10.30 10.57
CA LEU A 423 -31.40 -10.28 9.66
C LEU A 423 -30.14 -9.85 10.41
N LEU A 424 -29.05 -10.57 10.17
CA LEU A 424 -27.72 -10.18 10.61
C LEU A 424 -26.85 -9.93 9.38
N PHE A 425 -26.20 -8.75 9.34
CA PHE A 425 -25.20 -8.40 8.33
C PHE A 425 -23.82 -8.52 8.95
N GLU A 426 -22.88 -9.08 8.18
CA GLU A 426 -21.49 -9.25 8.57
C GLU A 426 -20.57 -9.11 7.32
N ASP A 427 -19.27 -9.12 7.51
CA ASP A 427 -18.34 -8.82 6.42
C ASP A 427 -17.92 -10.08 5.61
N ASP A 428 -17.15 -11.01 6.23
CA ASP A 428 -16.48 -12.11 5.50
C ASP A 428 -16.27 -13.37 6.36
N LEU A 429 -17.20 -13.68 7.27
CA LEU A 429 -17.05 -14.83 8.18
C LEU A 429 -17.59 -16.14 7.62
N VAL A 430 -18.54 -16.10 6.66
CA VAL A 430 -19.29 -17.27 6.25
C VAL A 430 -18.90 -17.77 4.86
N GLY A 431 -18.38 -18.99 4.78
CA GLY A 431 -17.97 -19.64 3.53
C GLY A 431 -18.88 -20.81 3.12
N ILE A 432 -20.22 -20.60 3.07
CA ILE A 432 -21.16 -21.65 2.64
C ILE A 432 -21.23 -21.69 1.11
N PRO A 433 -20.99 -22.85 0.48
CA PRO A 433 -20.98 -22.96 -0.98
C PRO A 433 -22.35 -22.68 -1.59
N ARG A 434 -22.37 -22.08 -2.80
CA ARG A 434 -23.62 -21.86 -3.56
C ARG A 434 -24.32 -23.14 -3.94
N GLN A 435 -23.56 -24.21 -4.15
CA GLN A 435 -24.07 -25.51 -4.55
C GLN A 435 -23.59 -26.59 -3.56
N GLY A 436 -24.46 -27.56 -3.30
CA GLY A 436 -24.19 -28.65 -2.37
C GLY A 436 -24.48 -28.31 -0.90
N PRO A 437 -24.27 -29.26 0.01
CA PRO A 437 -24.48 -29.06 1.44
C PRO A 437 -23.38 -28.18 2.03
N PRO A 438 -23.68 -27.50 3.16
CA PRO A 438 -22.64 -26.79 3.93
C PRO A 438 -21.52 -27.76 4.34
N GLY A 439 -20.28 -27.34 4.15
CA GLY A 439 -19.12 -28.04 4.69
C GLY A 439 -18.97 -27.81 6.20
N LYS A 440 -17.99 -28.46 6.81
CA LYS A 440 -17.65 -28.23 8.23
C LYS A 440 -17.25 -26.75 8.44
N ALA A 441 -17.81 -26.16 9.48
CA ALA A 441 -17.56 -24.75 9.82
C ALA A 441 -16.09 -24.43 10.03
N SER A 442 -15.66 -23.31 9.47
CA SER A 442 -14.39 -22.67 9.81
C SER A 442 -14.45 -22.07 11.21
N ALA A 443 -13.29 -21.68 11.76
CA ALA A 443 -13.24 -20.96 13.03
C ALA A 443 -14.05 -19.65 12.99
N ARG A 444 -14.06 -18.93 11.85
CA ARG A 444 -14.84 -17.71 11.63
C ARG A 444 -16.35 -18.00 11.69
N GLN A 445 -16.84 -19.01 10.96
CA GLN A 445 -18.25 -19.42 10.98
C GLN A 445 -18.69 -19.85 12.39
N ALA A 446 -17.87 -20.65 13.09
CA ALA A 446 -18.15 -21.09 14.44
C ALA A 446 -18.22 -19.92 15.43
N GLY A 447 -17.30 -18.95 15.29
CA GLY A 447 -17.28 -17.73 16.12
C GLY A 447 -18.54 -16.88 15.95
N LEU A 448 -18.95 -16.64 14.71
CA LEU A 448 -20.22 -15.93 14.41
C LEU A 448 -21.43 -16.66 14.98
N TYR A 449 -21.53 -17.98 14.73
CA TYR A 449 -22.63 -18.78 15.25
C TYR A 449 -22.74 -18.69 16.79
N GLN A 450 -21.62 -18.86 17.48
CA GLN A 450 -21.57 -18.74 18.94
C GLN A 450 -21.94 -17.33 19.44
N ALA A 451 -21.51 -16.29 18.73
CA ALA A 451 -21.86 -14.90 19.06
C ALA A 451 -23.38 -14.65 18.94
N ILE A 452 -24.02 -15.17 17.91
CA ILE A 452 -25.48 -15.11 17.70
C ILE A 452 -26.22 -15.83 18.84
N LYS A 453 -25.81 -17.06 19.16
CA LYS A 453 -26.45 -17.87 20.20
C LYS A 453 -26.26 -17.27 21.60
N ALA A 454 -25.05 -16.79 21.94
CA ALA A 454 -24.75 -16.18 23.24
C ALA A 454 -25.57 -14.91 23.52
N ARG A 455 -25.90 -14.16 22.45
CA ARG A 455 -26.73 -12.95 22.55
C ARG A 455 -28.23 -13.23 22.41
N GLY A 456 -28.63 -14.47 22.16
CA GLY A 456 -30.04 -14.85 22.00
C GLY A 456 -30.71 -14.18 20.79
N LEU A 457 -29.96 -13.89 19.73
CA LEU A 457 -30.48 -13.20 18.55
C LEU A 457 -31.35 -14.17 17.73
N ALA A 458 -32.55 -13.71 17.35
CA ALA A 458 -33.45 -14.44 16.46
C ALA A 458 -33.10 -14.12 15.02
N VAL A 459 -32.18 -14.89 14.42
CA VAL A 459 -31.69 -14.70 13.07
C VAL A 459 -32.30 -15.73 12.13
N ASP A 460 -32.91 -15.27 11.04
CA ASP A 460 -33.38 -16.12 9.95
C ASP A 460 -32.41 -16.10 8.75
N ILE A 461 -31.74 -14.95 8.53
CA ILE A 461 -30.85 -14.73 7.39
C ILE A 461 -29.57 -14.02 7.87
N VAL A 462 -28.43 -14.53 7.40
CA VAL A 462 -27.13 -13.83 7.45
C VAL A 462 -26.81 -13.28 6.07
N VAL A 463 -26.42 -12.02 6.00
CA VAL A 463 -25.95 -11.35 4.77
C VAL A 463 -24.52 -10.93 4.97
N GLN A 464 -23.67 -11.22 3.98
CA GLN A 464 -22.27 -10.82 4.04
C GLN A 464 -21.88 -9.78 2.98
N SER A 465 -20.90 -8.96 3.32
CA SER A 465 -20.37 -7.91 2.46
C SER A 465 -19.51 -8.49 1.34
N TRP A 466 -18.61 -9.41 1.66
CA TRP A 466 -17.63 -9.96 0.72
C TRP A 466 -17.53 -11.50 0.84
N PRO A 467 -17.34 -12.24 -0.27
CA PRO A 467 -17.41 -11.80 -1.67
C PRO A 467 -18.86 -11.80 -2.21
N VAL A 468 -19.19 -10.94 -3.17
CA VAL A 468 -20.55 -10.89 -3.76
C VAL A 468 -20.74 -11.89 -4.89
N THR A 469 -19.82 -11.95 -5.86
CA THR A 469 -19.96 -12.74 -7.09
C THR A 469 -18.94 -13.86 -7.23
N GLU A 470 -17.73 -13.66 -6.77
CA GLU A 470 -16.63 -14.60 -6.88
C GLU A 470 -16.63 -15.65 -5.74
N ALA A 471 -15.63 -16.51 -5.71
CA ALA A 471 -15.38 -17.53 -4.68
C ALA A 471 -16.45 -18.63 -4.51
N GLY A 472 -17.54 -18.66 -5.29
CA GLY A 472 -18.52 -19.76 -5.29
C GLY A 472 -19.31 -19.95 -3.98
N VAL A 473 -19.34 -18.93 -3.10
CA VAL A 473 -20.05 -18.93 -1.81
C VAL A 473 -21.35 -18.14 -1.89
N LYS A 474 -22.27 -18.42 -0.97
CA LYS A 474 -23.52 -17.65 -0.79
C LYS A 474 -23.21 -16.35 -0.06
N THR A 475 -23.91 -15.29 -0.41
CA THR A 475 -23.82 -13.97 0.25
C THR A 475 -25.08 -13.59 1.00
N ILE A 476 -26.19 -14.30 0.72
CA ILE A 476 -27.43 -14.28 1.48
C ILE A 476 -27.65 -15.72 1.94
N ILE A 477 -27.51 -15.98 3.22
CA ILE A 477 -27.34 -17.28 3.81
C ILE A 477 -28.51 -17.55 4.77
N PRO A 478 -29.36 -18.56 4.53
CA PRO A 478 -30.31 -19.02 5.53
C PRO A 478 -29.57 -19.45 6.79
N PHE A 479 -29.99 -18.95 7.97
CA PHE A 479 -29.29 -19.26 9.23
C PHE A 479 -29.22 -20.76 9.52
N VAL A 480 -30.22 -21.54 9.10
CA VAL A 480 -30.23 -23.00 9.23
C VAL A 480 -29.03 -23.67 8.52
N GLU A 481 -28.52 -23.09 7.44
CA GLU A 481 -27.31 -23.61 6.76
C GLU A 481 -26.04 -23.34 7.57
N LEU A 482 -25.95 -22.19 8.24
CA LEU A 482 -24.88 -21.92 9.19
C LEU A 482 -24.95 -22.92 10.37
N GLU A 483 -26.14 -23.22 10.90
CA GLU A 483 -26.33 -24.24 11.96
C GLU A 483 -25.93 -25.66 11.47
N GLN A 484 -26.26 -26.00 10.23
CA GLN A 484 -25.84 -27.27 9.65
C GLN A 484 -24.34 -27.44 9.53
N SER A 485 -23.60 -26.35 9.23
CA SER A 485 -22.15 -26.38 9.15
C SER A 485 -21.45 -26.63 10.49
N MET A 486 -22.16 -26.47 11.64
CA MET A 486 -21.64 -26.77 12.97
C MET A 486 -21.65 -28.27 13.32
N LYS A 487 -22.35 -29.09 12.52
CA LYS A 487 -22.46 -30.54 12.72
C LYS A 487 -21.31 -31.25 12.01
#